data_66db9b0aec426de0f6d7239baa5c1d77
#
_entry.id   66db9b0aec426de0f6d7239baa5c1d77
#
_cell.length_a   1.000
_cell.length_b   1.000
_cell.length_c   1.000
_cell.angle_alpha   90.00
_cell.angle_beta   90.00
_cell.angle_gamma   90.00
#
_symmetry.space_group_name_H-M   'P 1'
#
loop_
_entity.id
_entity.type
_entity.pdbx_description
1 polymer ?
#
loop_
_entity_poly.entity_id
_entity_poly.type
_entity_poly.pdbx_seq_one_letter_code
_entity_poly.pdbx_strand_id
1 'polypeptide(L)'
;FAILRKRGNLVLVGLFGGSIELSLVTIPLKSITIQGAYTGNYTDMVELLALARKGILNPIISKRYTLNEANTALEDLKARKIIGRAVINP
;
A
#
# COMPACT_ATOMS: atom_id res chain seq x y z
N PHE A 1 14.67 -9.63 -6.67
CA PHE A 1 15.34 -10.73 -5.92
C PHE A 1 16.84 -10.51 -5.76
N ALA A 2 17.54 -9.83 -6.69
CA ALA A 2 18.97 -9.57 -6.57
C ALA A 2 19.36 -8.85 -5.28
N ILE A 3 18.55 -7.88 -4.85
CA ILE A 3 18.80 -7.06 -3.66
C ILE A 3 18.48 -7.77 -2.33
N LEU A 4 17.79 -8.92 -2.36
CA LEU A 4 17.49 -9.65 -1.15
C LEU A 4 18.73 -10.41 -0.65
N ARG A 5 19.09 -10.17 0.61
CA ARG A 5 20.09 -10.97 1.30
C ARG A 5 19.58 -12.39 1.53
N LYS A 6 20.47 -13.32 1.90
CA LYS A 6 20.10 -14.65 2.39
C LYS A 6 19.13 -14.51 3.57
N ARG A 7 18.10 -15.37 3.59
CA ARG A 7 17.00 -15.38 4.57
C ARG A 7 16.17 -14.10 4.58
N GLY A 8 16.19 -13.33 3.46
CA GLY A 8 15.37 -12.15 3.30
C GLY A 8 13.89 -12.49 3.07
N ASN A 9 13.00 -11.58 3.48
CA ASN A 9 11.57 -11.69 3.24
C ASN A 9 11.13 -10.68 2.17
N LEU A 10 10.36 -11.16 1.19
CA LEU A 10 9.66 -10.33 0.22
C LEU A 10 8.17 -10.32 0.58
N VAL A 11 7.67 -9.17 0.97
CA VAL A 11 6.25 -8.99 1.26
C VAL A 11 5.60 -8.24 0.11
N LEU A 12 4.58 -8.85 -0.50
CA LEU A 12 3.80 -8.26 -1.59
C LEU A 12 2.55 -7.62 -1.00
N VAL A 13 2.42 -6.31 -1.19
CA VAL A 13 1.31 -5.50 -0.66
C VAL A 13 0.61 -4.81 -1.82
N GLY A 14 -0.70 -4.77 -1.78
CA GLY A 14 -1.52 -4.10 -2.78
C GLY A 14 -1.93 -5.01 -3.94
N LEU A 15 -2.94 -4.55 -4.68
CA LEU A 15 -3.64 -5.33 -5.71
C LEU A 15 -3.60 -4.66 -7.09
N PHE A 16 -2.58 -3.85 -7.36
CA PHE A 16 -2.50 -3.14 -8.65
C PHE A 16 -2.33 -4.09 -9.85
N GLY A 17 -1.98 -5.33 -9.59
CA GLY A 17 -1.80 -6.36 -10.61
C GLY A 17 -0.37 -6.41 -11.14
N GLY A 18 -0.22 -7.11 -12.26
CA GLY A 18 1.06 -7.37 -12.89
C GLY A 18 1.49 -8.82 -12.78
N SER A 19 2.55 -9.15 -13.49
CA SER A 19 3.17 -10.48 -13.49
C SER A 19 4.69 -10.33 -13.48
N ILE A 20 5.36 -11.28 -12.87
CA ILE A 20 6.82 -11.39 -12.92
C ILE A 20 7.21 -12.84 -13.24
N GLU A 21 8.28 -12.99 -14.00
CA GLU A 21 8.95 -14.27 -14.15
C GLU A 21 9.95 -14.46 -13.00
N LEU A 22 9.86 -15.59 -12.32
CA LEU A 22 10.66 -15.88 -11.13
C LEU A 22 11.38 -17.21 -11.27
N SER A 23 12.71 -17.20 -11.19
CA SER A 23 13.50 -18.43 -11.07
C SER A 23 13.29 -19.04 -9.69
N LEU A 24 12.66 -20.22 -9.66
CA LEU A 24 12.42 -20.94 -8.41
C LEU A 24 13.72 -21.39 -7.72
N VAL A 25 14.83 -21.53 -8.44
CA VAL A 25 16.13 -21.93 -7.90
C VAL A 25 16.67 -20.90 -6.90
N THR A 26 16.40 -19.63 -7.12
CA THR A 26 16.87 -18.53 -6.25
C THR A 26 16.27 -18.58 -4.84
N ILE A 27 15.04 -19.09 -4.73
CA ILE A 27 14.31 -19.15 -3.44
C ILE A 27 15.04 -20.05 -2.43
N PRO A 28 15.28 -21.35 -2.71
CA PRO A 28 15.99 -22.21 -1.77
C PRO A 28 17.47 -21.85 -1.62
N LEU A 29 18.16 -21.44 -2.68
CA LEU A 29 19.58 -21.05 -2.59
C LEU A 29 19.83 -19.89 -1.63
N LYS A 30 18.90 -18.96 -1.54
CA LYS A 30 18.97 -17.81 -0.61
C LYS A 30 18.09 -18.00 0.63
N SER A 31 17.33 -19.10 0.74
CA SER A 31 16.34 -19.30 1.82
C SER A 31 15.37 -18.11 1.93
N ILE A 32 14.86 -17.61 0.81
CA ILE A 32 13.97 -16.46 0.76
C ILE A 32 12.55 -16.89 1.12
N THR A 33 11.85 -16.04 1.86
CA THR A 33 10.40 -16.13 2.08
C THR A 33 9.68 -15.13 1.17
N ILE A 34 8.60 -15.58 0.53
CA ILE A 34 7.69 -14.71 -0.23
C ILE A 34 6.32 -14.80 0.44
N GLN A 35 5.79 -13.65 0.83
CA GLN A 35 4.54 -13.56 1.56
C GLN A 35 3.64 -12.46 0.96
N GLY A 36 2.36 -12.75 0.83
CA GLY A 36 1.34 -11.73 0.56
C GLY A 36 0.87 -11.06 1.84
N ALA A 37 0.53 -9.77 1.75
CA ALA A 37 -0.18 -9.06 2.82
C ALA A 37 -1.47 -8.47 2.23
N TYR A 38 -2.59 -8.83 2.82
CA TYR A 38 -3.91 -8.37 2.41
C TYR A 38 -4.50 -7.46 3.47
N THR A 39 -4.63 -6.18 3.13
CA THR A 39 -5.24 -5.12 3.97
C THR A 39 -5.02 -5.31 5.48
N GLY A 40 -6.11 -5.38 6.22
CA GLY A 40 -6.14 -5.62 7.67
C GLY A 40 -7.53 -6.09 8.07
N ASN A 41 -7.69 -6.46 9.31
CA ASN A 41 -8.96 -6.85 9.91
C ASN A 41 -9.57 -5.71 10.74
N TYR A 42 -10.72 -5.96 11.36
CA TYR A 42 -11.39 -4.98 12.21
C TYR A 42 -10.53 -4.52 13.41
N THR A 43 -9.83 -5.44 14.03
CA THR A 43 -8.94 -5.14 15.18
C THR A 43 -7.81 -4.21 14.76
N ASP A 44 -7.17 -4.50 13.61
CA ASP A 44 -6.12 -3.64 13.05
C ASP A 44 -6.64 -2.21 12.82
N MET A 45 -7.88 -2.06 12.33
CA MET A 45 -8.49 -0.75 12.14
C MET A 45 -8.72 -0.01 13.46
N VAL A 46 -9.20 -0.70 14.49
CA VAL A 46 -9.39 -0.10 15.82
C VAL A 46 -8.08 0.38 16.41
N GLU A 47 -7.02 -0.41 16.31
CA GLU A 47 -5.67 -0.05 16.76
C GLU A 47 -5.11 1.13 15.97
N LEU A 48 -5.28 1.14 14.65
CA LEU A 48 -4.89 2.25 13.77
C LEU A 48 -5.58 3.56 14.17
N LEU A 49 -6.88 3.53 14.44
CA LEU A 49 -7.63 4.69 14.89
C LEU A 49 -7.16 5.19 16.26
N ALA A 50 -6.79 4.27 17.16
CA ALA A 50 -6.21 4.64 18.45
C ALA A 50 -4.86 5.36 18.29
N LEU A 51 -4.01 4.91 17.38
CA LEU A 51 -2.74 5.58 17.05
C LEU A 51 -2.97 6.95 16.38
N ALA A 52 -3.96 7.04 15.48
CA ALA A 52 -4.32 8.30 14.84
C ALA A 52 -4.79 9.34 15.86
N ARG A 53 -5.63 8.95 16.84
CA ARG A 53 -6.08 9.84 17.93
C ARG A 53 -4.95 10.34 18.82
N LYS A 54 -3.86 9.57 18.94
CA LYS A 54 -2.64 9.99 19.65
C LYS A 54 -1.73 10.90 18.83
N GLY A 55 -2.10 11.22 17.58
CA GLY A 55 -1.30 12.04 16.67
C GLY A 55 -0.04 11.34 16.14
N ILE A 56 0.07 10.02 16.29
CA ILE A 56 1.23 9.24 15.83
C ILE A 56 1.20 9.03 14.31
N LEU A 57 -0.01 8.98 13.71
CA LEU A 57 -0.19 8.78 12.29
C LEU A 57 -0.39 10.12 11.58
N ASN A 58 0.49 10.41 10.64
CA ASN A 58 0.44 11.62 9.82
C ASN A 58 0.31 11.23 8.33
N PRO A 59 -0.91 10.91 7.85
CA PRO A 59 -1.11 10.58 6.45
C PRO A 59 -0.83 11.80 5.56
N ILE A 60 -0.14 11.57 4.45
CA ILE A 60 0.09 12.61 3.45
C ILE A 60 -1.22 12.79 2.67
N ILE A 61 -1.92 13.89 2.90
CA ILE A 61 -3.11 14.27 2.16
C ILE A 61 -2.74 15.41 1.22
N SER A 62 -2.60 15.10 -0.07
CA SER A 62 -2.17 16.08 -1.07
C SER A 62 -3.32 16.94 -1.61
N LYS A 63 -4.52 16.38 -1.63
CA LYS A 63 -5.70 17.07 -2.18
C LYS A 63 -6.98 16.74 -1.43
N ARG A 64 -7.85 17.72 -1.33
CA ARG A 64 -9.21 17.57 -0.79
C ARG A 64 -10.20 17.99 -1.87
N TYR A 65 -11.30 17.26 -1.98
CA TYR A 65 -12.37 17.48 -2.96
C TYR A 65 -13.71 17.49 -2.24
N THR A 66 -14.67 18.17 -2.83
CA THR A 66 -16.09 18.04 -2.47
C THR A 66 -16.67 16.79 -3.11
N LEU A 67 -17.86 16.36 -2.67
CA LEU A 67 -18.54 15.22 -3.27
C LEU A 67 -18.81 15.42 -4.77
N ASN A 68 -19.15 16.66 -5.18
CA ASN A 68 -19.39 16.98 -6.59
C ASN A 68 -18.14 16.87 -7.47
N GLU A 69 -16.96 16.91 -6.88
CA GLU A 69 -15.67 16.77 -7.56
C GLU A 69 -15.13 15.33 -7.57
N ALA A 70 -15.95 14.33 -7.17
CA ALA A 70 -15.52 12.94 -7.06
C ALA A 70 -14.93 12.41 -8.38
N ASN A 71 -15.54 12.74 -9.52
CA ASN A 71 -15.03 12.33 -10.84
C ASN A 71 -13.67 12.95 -11.13
N THR A 72 -13.49 14.24 -10.82
CA THR A 72 -12.20 14.94 -10.96
C THR A 72 -11.12 14.29 -10.06
N ALA A 73 -11.50 13.90 -8.84
CA ALA A 73 -10.59 13.20 -7.94
C ALA A 73 -10.11 11.86 -8.52
N LEU A 74 -11.01 11.09 -9.14
CA LEU A 74 -10.67 9.83 -9.80
C LEU A 74 -9.78 10.04 -11.04
N GLU A 75 -10.07 11.06 -11.83
CA GLU A 75 -9.23 11.44 -12.98
C GLU A 75 -7.82 11.85 -12.55
N ASP A 76 -7.71 12.69 -11.53
CA ASP A 76 -6.42 13.11 -10.98
C ASP A 76 -5.63 11.92 -10.40
N LEU A 77 -6.30 10.96 -9.75
CA LEU A 77 -5.68 9.72 -9.28
C LEU A 77 -5.16 8.88 -10.46
N LYS A 78 -5.98 8.69 -11.49
CA LYS A 78 -5.61 7.96 -12.72
C LYS A 78 -4.44 8.64 -13.44
N ALA A 79 -4.43 9.96 -13.47
CA ALA A 79 -3.36 10.77 -14.05
C ALA A 79 -2.10 10.87 -13.18
N ARG A 80 -2.05 10.16 -12.02
CA ARG A 80 -0.92 10.17 -11.06
C ARG A 80 -0.56 11.55 -10.52
N LYS A 81 -1.52 12.46 -10.44
CA LYS A 81 -1.33 13.82 -9.89
C LYS A 81 -1.45 13.87 -8.36
N ILE A 82 -1.80 12.75 -7.72
CA ILE A 82 -1.99 12.66 -6.28
C ILE A 82 -0.80 11.96 -5.65
N ILE A 83 -0.15 12.64 -4.72
CA ILE A 83 0.94 12.09 -3.90
C ILE A 83 0.36 11.80 -2.51
N GLY A 84 0.37 10.54 -2.10
CA GLY A 84 -0.24 10.11 -0.85
C GLY A 84 -1.74 9.84 -1.01
N ARG A 85 -2.59 10.64 -0.38
CA ARG A 85 -4.05 10.46 -0.37
C ARG A 85 -4.81 11.68 -0.88
N ALA A 86 -5.88 11.42 -1.61
CA ALA A 86 -6.95 12.36 -1.86
C ALA A 86 -8.12 12.07 -0.92
N VAL A 87 -8.74 13.09 -0.39
CA VAL A 87 -9.90 12.96 0.52
C VAL A 87 -11.08 13.69 -0.11
N ILE A 88 -12.23 13.02 -0.16
CA ILE A 88 -13.50 13.61 -0.53
C ILE A 88 -14.24 13.94 0.77
N ASN A 89 -14.57 15.22 0.96
CA ASN A 89 -15.42 15.66 2.05
C ASN A 89 -16.84 15.81 1.49
N PRO A 90 -17.81 15.02 2.02
CA PRO A 90 -19.21 15.10 1.58
C PRO A 90 -19.85 16.42 1.96
#